data_4f9bf19014cf64784554bf01767531c1
#
_entry.id   4f9bf19014cf64784554bf01767531c1
#
_cell.length_a   1.000
_cell.length_b   1.000
_cell.length_c   1.000
_cell.angle_alpha   90.00
_cell.angle_beta   90.00
_cell.angle_gamma   90.00
#
_symmetry.space_group_name_H-M   'P 1'
#
loop_
_entity.id
_entity.type
_entity.pdbx_description
1 polymer ?
#
loop_
_entity_poly.entity_id
_entity_poly.type
_entity_poly.pdbx_seq_one_letter_code
_entity_poly.pdbx_strand_id
1 'polypeptide(L)'
;MSDFIGTKLTMNLGERSYDIILKNGALENLYQFARLDRKVAVVTDSGVPAEYAQRVADQCRESTIITVPQGEASKSFKILETVLRQMLEFNMGRGDLVVAVGGGVVGDLAGFAAAIYMRGIDFINCPTTTLSMIDSSIGGKTAVDLGDTKNIVGAFWQPKLVIVDPATLSTLPRRHYINGLAEAVKAGLLADPELFAIFEKGDIDT
;
A
#
# COMPACT_ATOMS: atom_id res chain seq x y z
N MET A 1 12.85 -15.90 -20.54
CA MET A 1 12.81 -15.38 -19.17
C MET A 1 13.46 -14.02 -19.23
N SER A 2 12.70 -12.92 -19.15
CA SER A 2 13.31 -11.60 -19.04
C SER A 2 13.94 -11.50 -17.66
N ASP A 3 15.22 -11.12 -17.60
CA ASP A 3 15.94 -10.95 -16.34
C ASP A 3 15.16 -9.96 -15.45
N PHE A 4 14.76 -10.43 -14.25
CA PHE A 4 14.10 -9.58 -13.26
C PHE A 4 15.10 -8.54 -12.75
N ILE A 5 15.00 -7.32 -13.26
CA ILE A 5 15.80 -6.19 -12.77
C ILE A 5 14.98 -5.53 -11.64
N GLY A 6 15.33 -5.82 -10.40
CA GLY A 6 14.67 -5.32 -9.21
C GLY A 6 15.12 -6.12 -7.97
N THR A 7 14.61 -5.74 -6.81
CA THR A 7 14.85 -6.46 -5.56
C THR A 7 13.57 -7.15 -5.11
N LYS A 8 13.67 -8.41 -4.76
CA LYS A 8 12.62 -9.19 -4.13
C LYS A 8 13.05 -9.57 -2.72
N LEU A 9 12.24 -9.18 -1.74
CA LEU A 9 12.39 -9.58 -0.33
C LEU A 9 11.19 -10.44 0.04
N THR A 10 11.39 -11.43 0.92
CA THR A 10 10.29 -12.25 1.44
C THR A 10 10.16 -12.04 2.94
N MET A 11 8.97 -11.66 3.38
CA MET A 11 8.60 -11.65 4.80
C MET A 11 8.20 -13.06 5.22
N ASN A 12 9.06 -13.70 6.01
CA ASN A 12 8.88 -15.08 6.45
C ASN A 12 7.97 -15.14 7.69
N LEU A 13 6.67 -15.43 7.48
CA LEU A 13 5.64 -15.50 8.52
C LEU A 13 4.87 -16.84 8.47
N GLY A 14 5.55 -17.93 8.03
CA GLY A 14 4.92 -19.22 7.82
C GLY A 14 3.86 -19.15 6.72
N GLU A 15 2.63 -19.59 7.01
CA GLU A 15 1.53 -19.57 6.04
C GLU A 15 1.09 -18.16 5.59
N ARG A 16 1.48 -17.13 6.34
CA ARG A 16 1.19 -15.72 6.05
C ARG A 16 2.36 -14.98 5.41
N SER A 17 3.39 -15.72 4.95
CA SER A 17 4.51 -15.14 4.24
C SER A 17 4.08 -14.44 2.96
N TYR A 18 4.75 -13.34 2.63
CA TYR A 18 4.49 -12.56 1.43
C TYR A 18 5.77 -11.95 0.87
N ASP A 19 5.72 -11.56 -0.38
CA ASP A 19 6.84 -10.93 -1.05
C ASP A 19 6.69 -9.40 -1.08
N ILE A 20 7.84 -8.72 -1.05
CA ILE A 20 7.98 -7.30 -1.30
C ILE A 20 8.80 -7.17 -2.57
N ILE A 21 8.23 -6.53 -3.59
CA ILE A 21 8.88 -6.28 -4.87
C ILE A 21 9.26 -4.82 -4.94
N LEU A 22 10.56 -4.54 -5.02
CA LEU A 22 11.10 -3.20 -5.25
C LEU A 22 11.60 -3.11 -6.69
N LYS A 23 10.85 -2.38 -7.54
CA LYS A 23 11.18 -2.27 -8.96
C LYS A 23 10.49 -1.04 -9.57
N ASN A 24 11.25 -0.23 -10.31
CA ASN A 24 10.68 0.83 -11.14
C ASN A 24 9.75 0.24 -12.21
N GLY A 25 8.55 0.82 -12.37
CA GLY A 25 7.53 0.35 -13.29
C GLY A 25 6.80 -0.92 -12.85
N ALA A 26 6.95 -1.35 -11.58
CA ALA A 26 6.27 -2.54 -11.06
C ALA A 26 4.75 -2.34 -10.98
N LEU A 27 4.29 -1.12 -10.72
CA LEU A 27 2.87 -0.80 -10.67
C LEU A 27 2.17 -1.03 -12.02
N GLU A 28 2.85 -0.72 -13.12
CA GLU A 28 2.35 -0.91 -14.49
C GLU A 28 2.40 -2.39 -14.93
N ASN A 29 3.09 -3.22 -14.17
CA ASN A 29 3.31 -4.64 -14.47
C ASN A 29 2.87 -5.54 -13.32
N LEU A 30 1.88 -5.12 -12.54
CA LEU A 30 1.38 -5.87 -11.37
C LEU A 30 0.94 -7.30 -11.74
N TYR A 31 0.41 -7.51 -12.95
CA TYR A 31 -0.01 -8.82 -13.47
C TYR A 31 1.13 -9.86 -13.51
N GLN A 32 2.39 -9.42 -13.52
CA GLN A 32 3.55 -10.33 -13.46
C GLN A 32 3.77 -10.93 -12.07
N PHE A 33 3.24 -10.28 -11.03
CA PHE A 33 3.50 -10.61 -9.62
C PHE A 33 2.25 -11.10 -8.90
N ALA A 34 1.07 -10.80 -9.42
CA ALA A 34 -0.19 -11.13 -8.80
C ALA A 34 -1.23 -11.63 -9.80
N ARG A 35 -2.11 -12.48 -9.30
CA ARG A 35 -3.24 -12.99 -10.07
C ARG A 35 -4.37 -11.96 -10.08
N LEU A 36 -4.67 -11.38 -11.25
CA LEU A 36 -5.66 -10.31 -11.45
C LEU A 36 -6.88 -10.77 -12.28
N ASP A 37 -7.04 -12.07 -12.54
CA ASP A 37 -8.15 -12.69 -13.27
C ASP A 37 -9.42 -12.90 -12.41
N ARG A 38 -9.61 -12.05 -11.40
CA ARG A 38 -10.71 -11.99 -10.45
C ARG A 38 -11.21 -10.53 -10.32
N LYS A 39 -12.28 -10.28 -9.58
CA LYS A 39 -12.69 -8.91 -9.29
C LYS A 39 -11.69 -8.23 -8.37
N VAL A 40 -11.38 -6.97 -8.69
CA VAL A 40 -10.41 -6.19 -7.94
C VAL A 40 -11.00 -4.83 -7.55
N ALA A 41 -11.06 -4.53 -6.25
CA ALA A 41 -11.30 -3.18 -5.77
C ALA A 41 -9.98 -2.46 -5.59
N VAL A 42 -9.72 -1.45 -6.42
CA VAL A 42 -8.55 -0.57 -6.30
C VAL A 42 -8.94 0.61 -5.43
N VAL A 43 -8.39 0.68 -4.22
CA VAL A 43 -8.65 1.76 -3.26
C VAL A 43 -7.52 2.78 -3.32
N THR A 44 -7.87 4.05 -3.51
CA THR A 44 -6.94 5.18 -3.57
C THR A 44 -7.54 6.41 -2.90
N ASP A 45 -6.78 7.50 -2.79
CA ASP A 45 -7.30 8.79 -2.33
C ASP A 45 -7.15 9.90 -3.37
N SER A 46 -7.86 11.01 -3.15
CA SER A 46 -7.89 12.15 -4.09
C SER A 46 -6.57 12.94 -4.17
N GLY A 47 -5.58 12.63 -3.35
CA GLY A 47 -4.24 13.22 -3.41
C GLY A 47 -3.24 12.40 -4.22
N VAL A 48 -3.58 11.14 -4.51
CA VAL A 48 -2.78 10.28 -5.39
C VAL A 48 -3.15 10.55 -6.84
N PRO A 49 -2.18 10.67 -7.77
CA PRO A 49 -2.51 10.79 -9.19
C PRO A 49 -3.43 9.66 -9.65
N ALA A 50 -4.59 10.03 -10.23
CA ALA A 50 -5.64 9.07 -10.62
C ALA A 50 -5.13 7.99 -11.59
N GLU A 51 -4.11 8.33 -12.37
CA GLU A 51 -3.46 7.41 -13.30
C GLU A 51 -2.83 6.19 -12.63
N TYR A 52 -2.39 6.28 -11.36
CA TYR A 52 -1.80 5.13 -10.66
C TYR A 52 -2.84 4.06 -10.37
N ALA A 53 -4.01 4.45 -9.87
CA ALA A 53 -5.11 3.52 -9.67
C ALA A 53 -5.63 2.97 -11.01
N GLN A 54 -5.68 3.81 -12.06
CA GLN A 54 -6.10 3.39 -13.38
C GLN A 54 -5.13 2.36 -14.00
N ARG A 55 -3.81 2.58 -13.88
CA ARG A 55 -2.80 1.60 -14.35
C ARG A 55 -2.96 0.22 -13.72
N VAL A 56 -3.36 0.15 -12.46
CA VAL A 56 -3.68 -1.12 -11.80
C VAL A 56 -5.00 -1.69 -12.33
N ALA A 57 -6.03 -0.86 -12.44
CA ALA A 57 -7.35 -1.28 -12.91
C ALA A 57 -7.32 -1.86 -14.32
N ASP A 58 -6.54 -1.26 -15.22
CA ASP A 58 -6.40 -1.67 -16.62
C ASP A 58 -5.76 -3.07 -16.80
N GLN A 59 -5.08 -3.57 -15.76
CA GLN A 59 -4.49 -4.91 -15.75
C GLN A 59 -5.45 -5.99 -15.24
N CYS A 60 -6.59 -5.59 -14.68
CA CYS A 60 -7.53 -6.49 -14.05
C CYS A 60 -8.60 -6.95 -15.06
N ARG A 61 -9.07 -8.18 -14.90
CA ARG A 61 -10.20 -8.69 -15.68
C ARG A 61 -11.48 -7.88 -15.44
N GLU A 62 -11.76 -7.60 -14.18
CA GLU A 62 -12.87 -6.77 -13.72
C GLU A 62 -12.38 -5.93 -12.53
N SER A 63 -12.57 -4.63 -12.58
CA SER A 63 -12.12 -3.75 -11.51
C SER A 63 -13.12 -2.62 -11.22
N THR A 64 -13.06 -2.12 -9.98
CA THR A 64 -13.67 -0.86 -9.58
C THR A 64 -12.63 -0.02 -8.85
N ILE A 65 -12.61 1.29 -9.11
CA ILE A 65 -11.74 2.23 -8.42
C ILE A 65 -12.57 2.93 -7.34
N ILE A 66 -12.13 2.84 -6.11
CA ILE A 66 -12.75 3.46 -4.94
C ILE A 66 -11.83 4.58 -4.47
N THR A 67 -12.21 5.83 -4.76
CA THR A 67 -11.44 7.01 -4.36
C THR A 67 -12.03 7.61 -3.10
N VAL A 68 -11.22 7.69 -2.02
CA VAL A 68 -11.60 8.36 -0.77
C VAL A 68 -10.99 9.76 -0.71
N PRO A 69 -11.48 10.66 0.16
CA PRO A 69 -10.83 11.96 0.37
C PRO A 69 -9.41 11.81 0.88
N GLN A 70 -8.50 12.68 0.44
CA GLN A 70 -7.13 12.70 0.93
C GLN A 70 -7.06 13.08 2.43
N GLY A 71 -6.13 12.46 3.15
CA GLY A 71 -5.73 12.83 4.50
C GLY A 71 -6.29 11.93 5.60
N GLU A 72 -5.80 12.16 6.81
CA GLU A 72 -6.05 11.31 7.99
C GLU A 72 -7.54 11.19 8.35
N ALA A 73 -8.35 12.21 8.07
CA ALA A 73 -9.79 12.17 8.33
C ALA A 73 -10.52 11.03 7.58
N SER A 74 -9.91 10.46 6.55
CA SER A 74 -10.43 9.30 5.84
C SER A 74 -10.23 7.98 6.60
N LYS A 75 -9.36 7.94 7.61
CA LYS A 75 -9.22 6.77 8.51
C LYS A 75 -10.36 6.71 9.53
N SER A 76 -11.58 6.61 9.07
CA SER A 76 -12.78 6.62 9.91
C SER A 76 -13.76 5.50 9.53
N PHE A 77 -14.60 5.10 10.49
CA PHE A 77 -15.67 4.12 10.23
C PHE A 77 -16.62 4.55 9.11
N LYS A 78 -16.88 5.84 8.98
CA LYS A 78 -17.76 6.39 7.94
C LYS A 78 -17.17 6.11 6.54
N ILE A 79 -15.89 6.37 6.36
CA ILE A 79 -15.22 6.12 5.06
C ILE A 79 -15.01 4.64 4.85
N LEU A 80 -14.66 3.88 5.90
CA LEU A 80 -14.57 2.42 5.83
C LEU A 80 -15.91 1.81 5.38
N GLU A 81 -17.04 2.24 5.93
CA GLU A 81 -18.36 1.79 5.49
C GLU A 81 -18.59 2.11 4.01
N THR A 82 -18.19 3.29 3.54
CA THR A 82 -18.31 3.65 2.13
C THR A 82 -17.52 2.71 1.23
N VAL A 83 -16.29 2.37 1.61
CA VAL A 83 -15.45 1.41 0.87
C VAL A 83 -16.12 0.04 0.83
N LEU A 84 -16.58 -0.46 1.97
CA LEU A 84 -17.25 -1.77 2.07
C LEU A 84 -18.55 -1.83 1.24
N ARG A 85 -19.33 -0.75 1.20
CA ARG A 85 -20.54 -0.66 0.38
C ARG A 85 -20.23 -0.73 -1.10
N GLN A 86 -19.22 0.00 -1.58
CA GLN A 86 -18.81 -0.07 -2.98
C GLN A 86 -18.27 -1.45 -3.37
N MET A 87 -17.53 -2.12 -2.48
CA MET A 87 -17.12 -3.51 -2.69
C MET A 87 -18.34 -4.45 -2.81
N LEU A 88 -19.37 -4.25 -1.98
CA LEU A 88 -20.61 -5.02 -2.02
C LEU A 88 -21.40 -4.73 -3.30
N GLU A 89 -21.55 -3.48 -3.69
CA GLU A 89 -22.23 -3.06 -4.94
C GLU A 89 -21.54 -3.64 -6.18
N PHE A 90 -20.20 -3.75 -6.13
CA PHE A 90 -19.42 -4.43 -7.17
C PHE A 90 -19.55 -5.96 -7.14
N ASN A 91 -20.35 -6.50 -6.20
CA ASN A 91 -20.55 -7.93 -5.99
C ASN A 91 -19.25 -8.73 -5.80
N MET A 92 -18.36 -8.23 -4.95
CA MET A 92 -17.12 -8.94 -4.59
C MET A 92 -17.41 -10.14 -3.72
N GLY A 93 -16.71 -11.24 -3.97
CA GLY A 93 -16.74 -12.48 -3.22
C GLY A 93 -15.46 -12.74 -2.41
N ARG A 94 -15.41 -13.89 -1.74
CA ARG A 94 -14.25 -14.28 -0.89
C ARG A 94 -12.96 -14.51 -1.67
N GLY A 95 -13.04 -14.82 -2.95
CA GLY A 95 -11.89 -15.07 -3.82
C GLY A 95 -11.35 -13.80 -4.48
N ASP A 96 -11.99 -12.66 -4.26
CA ASP A 96 -11.63 -11.39 -4.88
C ASP A 96 -10.52 -10.66 -4.11
N LEU A 97 -10.10 -9.51 -4.63
CA LEU A 97 -8.88 -8.83 -4.21
C LEU A 97 -9.12 -7.36 -3.93
N VAL A 98 -8.53 -6.85 -2.87
CA VAL A 98 -8.34 -5.40 -2.65
C VAL A 98 -6.92 -5.03 -3.00
N VAL A 99 -6.73 -3.96 -3.79
CA VAL A 99 -5.42 -3.35 -4.05
C VAL A 99 -5.43 -1.92 -3.53
N ALA A 100 -4.60 -1.63 -2.55
CA ALA A 100 -4.37 -0.27 -2.07
C ALA A 100 -3.32 0.42 -2.94
N VAL A 101 -3.63 1.60 -3.47
CA VAL A 101 -2.68 2.43 -4.23
C VAL A 101 -2.63 3.80 -3.58
N GLY A 102 -1.62 4.02 -2.72
CA GLY A 102 -1.55 5.29 -1.98
C GLY A 102 -0.56 5.31 -0.82
N GLY A 103 -0.73 6.31 0.04
CA GLY A 103 0.06 6.44 1.28
C GLY A 103 -0.44 5.52 2.41
N GLY A 104 0.09 5.71 3.61
CA GLY A 104 -0.26 4.91 4.78
C GLY A 104 -1.75 4.93 5.13
N VAL A 105 -2.43 6.06 4.95
CA VAL A 105 -3.89 6.17 5.17
C VAL A 105 -4.66 5.20 4.27
N VAL A 106 -4.31 5.16 2.99
CA VAL A 106 -4.96 4.26 2.02
C VAL A 106 -4.64 2.80 2.34
N GLY A 107 -3.38 2.49 2.65
CA GLY A 107 -2.94 1.14 3.02
C GLY A 107 -3.67 0.61 4.24
N ASP A 108 -3.76 1.42 5.31
CA ASP A 108 -4.45 1.06 6.55
C ASP A 108 -5.95 0.84 6.33
N LEU A 109 -6.61 1.78 5.65
CA LEU A 109 -8.05 1.73 5.39
C LEU A 109 -8.42 0.54 4.49
N ALA A 110 -7.73 0.38 3.37
CA ALA A 110 -7.99 -0.69 2.41
C ALA A 110 -7.64 -2.07 2.98
N GLY A 111 -6.53 -2.17 3.72
CA GLY A 111 -6.14 -3.39 4.41
C GLY A 111 -7.15 -3.79 5.48
N PHE A 112 -7.67 -2.82 6.26
CA PHE A 112 -8.70 -3.12 7.24
C PHE A 112 -10.04 -3.47 6.58
N ALA A 113 -10.42 -2.80 5.48
CA ALA A 113 -11.58 -3.20 4.70
C ALA A 113 -11.46 -4.66 4.22
N ALA A 114 -10.29 -5.04 3.67
CA ALA A 114 -10.04 -6.41 3.24
C ALA A 114 -10.08 -7.42 4.41
N ALA A 115 -9.57 -7.04 5.58
CA ALA A 115 -9.55 -7.90 6.77
C ALA A 115 -10.94 -8.27 7.27
N ILE A 116 -11.91 -7.35 7.16
CA ILE A 116 -13.27 -7.55 7.71
C ILE A 116 -14.31 -7.91 6.64
N TYR A 117 -14.10 -7.54 5.37
CA TYR A 117 -15.02 -7.90 4.29
C TYR A 117 -15.09 -9.42 4.14
N MET A 118 -16.30 -9.99 4.23
CA MET A 118 -16.56 -11.44 4.21
C MET A 118 -15.69 -12.26 5.17
N ARG A 119 -15.21 -11.67 6.27
CA ARG A 119 -14.29 -12.21 7.29
C ARG A 119 -12.85 -12.40 6.80
N GLY A 120 -12.47 -11.66 5.78
CA GLY A 120 -11.13 -11.61 5.23
C GLY A 120 -11.07 -12.02 3.77
N ILE A 121 -10.51 -11.13 2.95
CA ILE A 121 -10.19 -11.39 1.54
C ILE A 121 -8.74 -10.97 1.27
N ASP A 122 -8.21 -11.37 0.14
CA ASP A 122 -6.84 -11.03 -0.26
C ASP A 122 -6.63 -9.52 -0.39
N PHE A 123 -5.42 -9.09 -0.05
CA PHE A 123 -5.02 -7.69 -0.06
C PHE A 123 -3.61 -7.55 -0.65
N ILE A 124 -3.40 -6.55 -1.52
CA ILE A 124 -2.09 -6.11 -2.04
C ILE A 124 -1.90 -4.66 -1.69
N ASN A 125 -0.69 -4.29 -1.24
CA ASN A 125 -0.34 -2.90 -0.94
C ASN A 125 0.64 -2.37 -1.98
N CYS A 126 0.28 -1.26 -2.63
CA CYS A 126 1.11 -0.51 -3.58
C CYS A 126 1.35 0.90 -3.00
N PRO A 127 2.33 1.04 -2.09
CA PRO A 127 2.64 2.31 -1.45
C PRO A 127 3.16 3.34 -2.46
N THR A 128 2.73 4.60 -2.33
CA THR A 128 3.12 5.70 -3.22
C THR A 128 3.76 6.88 -2.49
N THR A 129 4.01 6.76 -1.19
CA THR A 129 4.72 7.77 -0.40
C THR A 129 5.97 7.16 0.22
N THR A 130 7.01 7.97 0.46
CA THR A 130 8.25 7.51 1.10
C THR A 130 7.98 6.79 2.42
N LEU A 131 7.14 7.38 3.28
CA LEU A 131 6.77 6.76 4.56
C LEU A 131 6.12 5.39 4.39
N SER A 132 5.19 5.27 3.43
CA SER A 132 4.51 3.98 3.23
C SER A 132 5.42 2.94 2.58
N MET A 133 6.35 3.34 1.72
CA MET A 133 7.32 2.42 1.12
C MET A 133 8.31 1.85 2.13
N ILE A 134 8.72 2.69 3.11
CA ILE A 134 9.75 2.32 4.10
C ILE A 134 9.17 1.56 5.29
N ASP A 135 7.97 1.94 5.76
CA ASP A 135 7.43 1.45 7.04
C ASP A 135 5.98 0.93 6.93
N SER A 136 4.99 1.79 6.66
CA SER A 136 3.60 1.46 6.96
C SER A 136 2.97 0.40 6.04
N SER A 137 3.56 0.07 4.89
CA SER A 137 3.08 -1.03 4.03
C SER A 137 3.52 -2.41 4.51
N ILE A 138 4.38 -2.48 5.53
CA ILE A 138 5.03 -3.70 6.00
C ILE A 138 4.55 -4.04 7.41
N GLY A 139 4.35 -5.33 7.71
CA GLY A 139 3.97 -5.79 9.04
C GLY A 139 2.47 -6.00 9.25
N GLY A 140 1.63 -5.67 8.25
CA GLY A 140 0.21 -6.01 8.25
C GLY A 140 -0.64 -5.26 9.26
N LYS A 141 -0.16 -4.15 9.81
CA LYS A 141 -0.98 -3.26 10.63
C LYS A 141 -1.99 -2.55 9.76
N THR A 142 -3.27 -2.70 10.06
CA THR A 142 -4.36 -2.04 9.34
C THR A 142 -5.35 -1.50 10.35
N ALA A 143 -5.78 -0.25 10.23
CA ALA A 143 -6.61 0.37 11.24
C ALA A 143 -7.38 1.59 10.74
N VAL A 144 -8.40 1.96 11.51
CA VAL A 144 -9.08 3.25 11.46
C VAL A 144 -9.07 3.89 12.85
N ASP A 145 -9.38 5.17 12.87
CA ASP A 145 -9.48 5.96 14.10
C ASP A 145 -10.88 5.82 14.71
N LEU A 146 -10.97 6.00 16.02
CA LEU A 146 -12.23 6.04 16.77
C LEU A 146 -12.26 7.32 17.60
N GLY A 147 -13.11 8.26 17.22
CA GLY A 147 -13.11 9.60 17.80
C GLY A 147 -11.74 10.27 17.59
N ASP A 148 -11.16 10.76 18.66
CA ASP A 148 -9.85 11.43 18.63
C ASP A 148 -8.66 10.45 18.79
N THR A 149 -8.93 9.15 18.94
CA THR A 149 -7.88 8.14 19.14
C THR A 149 -7.51 7.50 17.82
N LYS A 150 -6.26 7.69 17.42
CA LYS A 150 -5.71 7.15 16.15
C LYS A 150 -5.42 5.66 16.25
N ASN A 151 -5.64 4.96 15.12
CA ASN A 151 -5.23 3.57 14.88
C ASN A 151 -5.72 2.57 15.95
N ILE A 152 -6.82 2.87 16.64
CA ILE A 152 -7.25 2.06 17.79
C ILE A 152 -8.10 0.87 17.41
N VAL A 153 -8.78 0.92 16.27
CA VAL A 153 -9.58 -0.20 15.77
C VAL A 153 -9.02 -0.71 14.47
N GLY A 154 -8.63 -1.96 14.45
CA GLY A 154 -8.00 -2.55 13.27
C GLY A 154 -7.74 -4.04 13.39
N ALA A 155 -6.96 -4.54 12.48
CA ALA A 155 -6.55 -5.93 12.42
C ALA A 155 -5.08 -6.06 11.97
N PHE A 156 -4.43 -7.15 12.39
CA PHE A 156 -3.19 -7.59 11.75
C PHE A 156 -3.54 -8.42 10.52
N TRP A 157 -3.55 -7.79 9.35
CA TRP A 157 -3.90 -8.41 8.08
C TRP A 157 -2.72 -8.32 7.12
N GLN A 158 -2.01 -9.43 6.94
CA GLN A 158 -0.82 -9.45 6.08
C GLN A 158 -1.23 -9.32 4.61
N PRO A 159 -0.58 -8.44 3.83
CA PRO A 159 -0.79 -8.40 2.40
C PRO A 159 -0.30 -9.71 1.76
N LYS A 160 -0.84 -10.06 0.60
CA LYS A 160 -0.30 -11.14 -0.24
C LYS A 160 0.95 -10.70 -0.98
N LEU A 161 1.10 -9.40 -1.16
CA LEU A 161 2.20 -8.79 -1.91
C LEU A 161 2.30 -7.30 -1.55
N VAL A 162 3.51 -6.78 -1.49
CA VAL A 162 3.78 -5.34 -1.47
C VAL A 162 4.56 -4.97 -2.73
N ILE A 163 4.07 -3.98 -3.47
CA ILE A 163 4.72 -3.45 -4.68
C ILE A 163 5.26 -2.07 -4.39
N VAL A 164 6.55 -1.97 -4.23
CA VAL A 164 7.27 -0.70 -4.06
C VAL A 164 7.81 -0.27 -5.42
N ASP A 165 7.15 0.72 -6.01
CA ASP A 165 7.55 1.33 -7.28
C ASP A 165 8.11 2.74 -7.03
N PRO A 166 9.43 2.92 -6.95
CA PRO A 166 10.03 4.21 -6.67
C PRO A 166 9.69 5.30 -7.69
N ALA A 167 9.31 4.92 -8.93
CA ALA A 167 8.91 5.90 -9.95
C ALA A 167 7.68 6.73 -9.52
N THR A 168 6.83 6.20 -8.65
CA THR A 168 5.66 6.93 -8.12
C THR A 168 6.05 8.11 -7.21
N LEU A 169 7.27 8.13 -6.67
CA LEU A 169 7.78 9.24 -5.85
C LEU A 169 8.01 10.52 -6.68
N SER A 170 8.13 10.41 -8.00
CA SER A 170 8.31 11.58 -8.89
C SER A 170 7.18 12.60 -8.81
N THR A 171 5.98 12.17 -8.41
CA THR A 171 4.80 13.05 -8.24
C THR A 171 4.54 13.41 -6.78
N LEU A 172 5.33 12.85 -5.84
CA LEU A 172 5.14 13.10 -4.41
C LEU A 172 5.65 14.49 -4.04
N PRO A 173 4.84 15.35 -3.39
CA PRO A 173 5.31 16.64 -2.92
C PRO A 173 6.52 16.50 -1.99
N ARG A 174 7.53 17.37 -2.17
CA ARG A 174 8.81 17.35 -1.44
C ARG A 174 8.65 17.19 0.08
N ARG A 175 7.65 17.85 0.65
CA ARG A 175 7.35 17.75 2.09
C ARG A 175 7.07 16.30 2.52
N HIS A 176 6.26 15.58 1.75
CA HIS A 176 5.92 14.18 2.06
C HIS A 176 7.10 13.24 1.80
N TYR A 177 7.89 13.54 0.77
CA TYR A 177 9.13 12.82 0.50
C TYR A 177 10.07 12.88 1.71
N ILE A 178 10.39 14.09 2.19
CA ILE A 178 11.30 14.29 3.33
C ILE A 178 10.73 13.72 4.62
N ASN A 179 9.44 13.88 4.88
CA ASN A 179 8.82 13.35 6.09
C ASN A 179 8.98 11.82 6.21
N GLY A 180 8.89 11.11 5.09
CA GLY A 180 9.08 9.65 5.09
C GLY A 180 10.53 9.22 5.38
N LEU A 181 11.52 10.05 5.04
CA LEU A 181 12.93 9.74 5.30
C LEU A 181 13.26 9.66 6.79
N ALA A 182 12.45 10.25 7.67
CA ALA A 182 12.65 10.13 9.11
C ALA A 182 12.65 8.67 9.60
N GLU A 183 11.82 7.81 9.01
CA GLU A 183 11.81 6.38 9.32
C GLU A 183 13.05 5.66 8.78
N ALA A 184 13.59 6.09 7.62
CA ALA A 184 14.85 5.55 7.11
C ALA A 184 16.04 5.94 8.01
N VAL A 185 16.09 7.21 8.48
CA VAL A 185 17.08 7.66 9.45
C VAL A 185 16.99 6.83 10.74
N LYS A 186 15.79 6.61 11.25
CA LYS A 186 15.54 5.79 12.43
C LYS A 186 16.05 4.35 12.22
N ALA A 187 15.78 3.74 11.07
CA ALA A 187 16.27 2.41 10.76
C ALA A 187 17.80 2.36 10.71
N GLY A 188 18.43 3.36 10.10
CA GLY A 188 19.88 3.52 10.07
C GLY A 188 20.48 3.61 11.46
N LEU A 189 19.93 4.46 12.32
CA LEU A 189 20.38 4.64 13.71
C LEU A 189 20.26 3.36 14.55
N LEU A 190 19.22 2.57 14.32
CA LEU A 190 18.94 1.38 15.13
C LEU A 190 19.71 0.15 14.66
N ALA A 191 19.93 -0.02 13.35
CA ALA A 191 20.35 -1.31 12.82
C ALA A 191 21.29 -1.26 11.60
N ASP A 192 21.45 -0.12 10.93
CA ASP A 192 22.21 -0.03 9.69
C ASP A 192 23.12 1.22 9.64
N PRO A 193 24.36 1.12 10.16
CA PRO A 193 25.30 2.23 10.16
C PRO A 193 25.67 2.74 8.76
N GLU A 194 25.61 1.90 7.73
CA GLU A 194 25.90 2.30 6.34
C GLU A 194 24.77 3.18 5.80
N LEU A 195 23.54 2.81 6.04
CA LEU A 195 22.37 3.64 5.73
C LEU A 195 22.45 4.99 6.48
N PHE A 196 22.80 4.96 7.76
CA PHE A 196 22.92 6.20 8.53
C PHE A 196 24.02 7.12 7.98
N ALA A 197 25.15 6.57 7.56
CA ALA A 197 26.25 7.34 6.97
C ALA A 197 25.85 8.06 5.65
N ILE A 198 24.88 7.54 4.90
CA ILE A 198 24.34 8.22 3.71
C ILE A 198 23.65 9.52 4.13
N PHE A 199 22.84 9.49 5.18
CA PHE A 199 22.17 10.68 5.70
C PHE A 199 23.13 11.70 6.30
N GLU A 200 24.20 11.25 6.97
CA GLU A 200 25.24 12.16 7.51
C GLU A 200 25.98 12.94 6.39
N LYS A 201 26.14 12.35 5.21
CA LYS A 201 26.72 13.01 4.05
C LYS A 201 25.79 14.06 3.42
N GLY A 202 24.53 14.07 3.80
CA GLY A 202 23.52 14.98 3.24
C GLY A 202 23.05 14.63 1.83
N ASP A 203 23.36 13.46 1.34
CA ASP A 203 23.12 13.00 -0.04
C ASP A 203 21.74 12.32 -0.13
N ILE A 204 20.69 13.08 0.20
CA ILE A 204 19.31 12.57 0.28
C ILE A 204 18.54 12.65 -1.05
N ASP A 205 19.16 13.16 -2.10
CA ASP A 205 18.56 13.33 -3.43
C ASP A 205 19.23 12.45 -4.51
N THR A 206 20.17 11.61 -4.13
CA THR A 206 20.82 10.58 -4.94
C THR A 206 20.39 9.19 -4.46
#